data_a61542cf328b1cf96a1d4190b0fb7ae0
#
_entry.id   a61542cf328b1cf96a1d4190b0fb7ae0
#
_cell.length_a   1.000
_cell.length_b   1.000
_cell.length_c   1.000
_cell.angle_alpha   90.00
_cell.angle_beta   90.00
_cell.angle_gamma   90.00
#
_symmetry.space_group_name_H-M   'P 1'
#
loop_
_entity.id
_entity.type
_entity.pdbx_description
1 polymer ?
#
loop_
_entity_poly.entity_id
_entity_poly.type
_entity_poly.pdbx_seq_one_letter_code
_entity_poly.pdbx_strand_id
1 'polypeptide(L)'
;SVLCLLKRKSYSFYRLMKYVYALNKPVLVLQDHFSADTFQQLKIPVGYLKENKEKGIWANFLQRHHPGCRIEIIVPREKDEHIAAMVRNNLAFMERILKHSEARYEVVNEEKSFEKSLIKVLQDLSPGITLMMRPFRLFSFYYPYTVRLYRKHARSEVLIIPRDDSLYIPCH
;
A
#
# COMPACT_ATOMS: atom_id res chain seq x y z
N SER A 1 16.71 -1.12 -4.78
CA SER A 1 16.35 0.06 -5.60
C SER A 1 14.85 0.12 -5.82
N VAL A 2 14.25 1.29 -5.71
CA VAL A 2 12.84 1.58 -6.03
C VAL A 2 12.80 2.24 -7.40
N LEU A 3 11.93 1.76 -8.30
CA LEU A 3 11.73 2.37 -9.61
C LEU A 3 10.61 3.41 -9.51
N CYS A 4 10.92 4.65 -9.89
CA CYS A 4 9.93 5.72 -9.98
C CYS A 4 9.37 5.80 -11.39
N LEU A 5 8.05 5.69 -11.53
CA LEU A 5 7.34 5.85 -12.80
C LEU A 5 6.41 7.06 -12.72
N LEU A 6 6.61 8.01 -13.62
CA LEU A 6 5.71 9.13 -13.80
C LEU A 6 4.45 8.67 -14.56
N LYS A 7 3.28 8.91 -13.99
CA LYS A 7 2.02 8.74 -14.68
C LYS A 7 1.81 9.92 -15.63
N ARG A 8 2.31 9.83 -16.86
CA ARG A 8 1.96 10.78 -17.89
C ARG A 8 0.58 10.47 -18.46
N LYS A 9 -0.19 11.49 -18.82
CA LYS A 9 -1.51 11.37 -19.46
C LYS A 9 -1.52 10.46 -20.70
N SER A 10 -0.36 10.27 -21.35
CA SER A 10 -0.18 9.45 -22.55
C SER A 10 0.05 7.95 -22.30
N TYR A 11 0.32 7.53 -21.06
CA TYR A 11 0.55 6.10 -20.79
C TYR A 11 -0.74 5.42 -20.34
N SER A 12 -1.12 4.38 -21.09
CA SER A 12 -2.19 3.49 -20.65
C SER A 12 -1.81 2.84 -19.32
N PHE A 13 -2.71 2.89 -18.32
CA PHE A 13 -2.55 2.22 -17.04
C PHE A 13 -2.24 0.71 -17.21
N TYR A 14 -2.75 0.11 -18.26
CA TYR A 14 -2.44 -1.27 -18.63
C TYR A 14 -0.94 -1.48 -18.89
N ARG A 15 -0.31 -0.59 -19.62
CA ARG A 15 1.15 -0.67 -19.88
C ARG A 15 1.95 -0.50 -18.59
N LEU A 16 1.54 0.45 -17.74
CA LEU A 16 2.17 0.64 -16.43
C LEU A 16 2.14 -0.64 -15.60
N MET A 17 0.97 -1.29 -15.48
CA MET A 17 0.85 -2.53 -14.72
C MET A 17 1.63 -3.69 -15.34
N LYS A 18 1.77 -3.72 -16.64
CA LYS A 18 2.64 -4.71 -17.32
C LYS A 18 4.08 -4.60 -16.87
N TYR A 19 4.61 -3.38 -16.74
CA TYR A 19 5.96 -3.13 -16.20
C TYR A 19 6.06 -3.50 -14.72
N VAL A 20 5.07 -3.11 -13.90
CA VAL A 20 5.02 -3.48 -12.47
C VAL A 20 5.12 -4.99 -12.27
N TYR A 21 4.44 -5.78 -13.11
CA TYR A 21 4.51 -7.24 -13.03
C TYR A 21 5.82 -7.82 -13.58
N ALA A 22 6.41 -7.21 -14.62
CA ALA A 22 7.62 -7.71 -15.23
C ALA A 22 8.86 -7.47 -14.37
N LEU A 23 8.91 -6.34 -13.67
CA LEU A 23 10.12 -5.90 -12.97
C LEU A 23 10.36 -6.61 -11.63
N ASN A 24 9.32 -7.16 -11.00
CA ASN A 24 9.38 -7.72 -9.65
C ASN A 24 10.13 -6.83 -8.63
N LYS A 25 9.99 -5.52 -8.75
CA LYS A 25 10.62 -4.50 -7.92
C LYS A 25 9.54 -3.56 -7.37
N PRO A 26 9.78 -2.92 -6.23
CA PRO A 26 8.91 -1.85 -5.75
C PRO A 26 8.82 -0.73 -6.78
N VAL A 27 7.59 -0.29 -7.07
CA VAL A 27 7.33 0.74 -8.07
C VAL A 27 6.56 1.88 -7.43
N LEU A 28 7.18 3.06 -7.38
CA LEU A 28 6.52 4.28 -6.96
C LEU A 28 5.87 4.95 -8.18
N VAL A 29 4.55 5.03 -8.16
CA VAL A 29 3.77 5.69 -9.20
C VAL A 29 3.48 7.12 -8.75
N LEU A 30 4.06 8.08 -9.44
CA LEU A 30 3.90 9.49 -9.18
C LEU A 30 2.73 10.07 -9.99
N GLN A 31 2.03 11.01 -9.39
CA GLN A 31 0.98 11.80 -10.05
C GLN A 31 1.56 13.14 -10.56
N ASP A 32 0.77 13.90 -11.30
CA ASP A 32 1.20 15.16 -11.89
C ASP A 32 1.51 16.26 -10.85
N HIS A 33 1.07 16.10 -9.61
CA HIS A 33 1.24 17.06 -8.50
C HIS A 33 2.27 16.60 -7.45
N PHE A 34 3.15 15.68 -7.80
CA PHE A 34 4.21 15.22 -6.90
C PHE A 34 5.06 16.38 -6.37
N SER A 35 5.29 16.38 -5.06
CA SER A 35 6.13 17.35 -4.36
C SER A 35 7.05 16.68 -3.34
N ALA A 36 8.01 17.40 -2.78
CA ALA A 36 8.87 16.90 -1.71
C ALA A 36 8.07 16.50 -0.45
N ASP A 37 6.93 17.15 -0.21
CA ASP A 37 6.05 16.87 0.93
C ASP A 37 5.36 15.50 0.83
N THR A 38 5.37 14.90 -0.35
CA THR A 38 4.80 13.56 -0.58
C THR A 38 5.41 12.49 0.35
N PHE A 39 6.68 12.64 0.75
CA PHE A 39 7.34 11.72 1.68
C PHE A 39 7.07 12.01 3.15
N GLN A 40 6.27 13.02 3.49
CA GLN A 40 5.94 13.34 4.89
C GLN A 40 4.89 12.40 5.50
N GLN A 41 4.13 11.68 4.68
CA GLN A 41 3.10 10.76 5.15
C GLN A 41 3.07 9.45 4.35
N LEU A 42 2.99 8.33 5.07
CA LEU A 42 2.72 7.00 4.49
C LEU A 42 1.34 6.54 4.94
N LYS A 43 0.48 6.17 3.98
CA LYS A 43 -0.86 5.65 4.22
C LYS A 43 -0.88 4.15 3.94
N ILE A 44 -1.25 3.35 4.93
CA ILE A 44 -1.18 1.89 4.88
C ILE A 44 -2.58 1.29 5.08
N PRO A 45 -3.40 1.14 4.03
CA PRO A 45 -4.64 0.39 4.15
C PRO A 45 -4.34 -1.09 4.41
N VAL A 46 -4.84 -1.63 5.53
CA VAL A 46 -4.59 -3.02 5.94
C VAL A 46 -5.61 -3.94 5.29
N GLY A 47 -5.15 -4.84 4.43
CA GLY A 47 -5.97 -5.92 3.88
C GLY A 47 -5.83 -7.24 4.65
N TYR A 48 -6.67 -8.22 4.34
CA TYR A 48 -6.70 -9.51 5.01
C TYR A 48 -5.60 -10.49 4.55
N LEU A 49 -5.09 -10.37 3.33
CA LEU A 49 -4.05 -11.26 2.81
C LEU A 49 -2.76 -11.10 3.62
N LYS A 50 -2.09 -12.21 3.93
CA LYS A 50 -0.86 -12.25 4.75
C LYS A 50 0.27 -11.35 4.23
N GLU A 51 0.35 -11.17 2.94
CA GLU A 51 1.35 -10.31 2.28
C GLU A 51 1.23 -8.84 2.68
N ASN A 52 0.08 -8.42 3.23
CA ASN A 52 -0.06 -7.06 3.75
C ASN A 52 0.92 -6.74 4.89
N LYS A 53 1.45 -7.75 5.58
CA LYS A 53 2.50 -7.62 6.60
C LYS A 53 3.76 -6.95 6.04
N GLU A 54 4.08 -7.19 4.77
CA GLU A 54 5.25 -6.60 4.11
C GLU A 54 5.18 -5.06 4.05
N LYS A 55 3.98 -4.47 4.04
CA LYS A 55 3.81 -3.02 4.10
C LYS A 55 4.43 -2.41 5.36
N GLY A 56 4.34 -3.11 6.50
CA GLY A 56 4.98 -2.67 7.74
C GLY A 56 6.51 -2.62 7.63
N ILE A 57 7.11 -3.62 6.96
CA ILE A 57 8.55 -3.66 6.69
C ILE A 57 8.96 -2.49 5.81
N TRP A 58 8.22 -2.24 4.73
CA TRP A 58 8.47 -1.12 3.82
C TRP A 58 8.25 0.24 4.47
N ALA A 59 7.22 0.39 5.30
CA ALA A 59 6.97 1.62 6.04
C ALA A 59 8.13 1.93 7.00
N ASN A 60 8.62 0.92 7.74
CA ASN A 60 9.77 1.05 8.59
C ASN A 60 11.03 1.46 7.79
N PHE A 61 11.29 0.80 6.66
CA PHE A 61 12.41 1.16 5.79
C PHE A 61 12.33 2.61 5.33
N LEU A 62 11.17 3.04 4.82
CA LEU A 62 10.98 4.40 4.33
C LEU A 62 11.14 5.44 5.44
N GLN A 63 10.58 5.19 6.62
CA GLN A 63 10.68 6.14 7.73
C GLN A 63 12.12 6.29 8.24
N ARG A 64 12.93 5.22 8.25
CA ARG A 64 14.35 5.32 8.58
C ARG A 64 15.12 6.26 7.65
N HIS A 65 14.73 6.34 6.39
CA HIS A 65 15.34 7.23 5.40
C HIS A 65 14.71 8.63 5.38
N HIS A 66 13.51 8.76 5.94
CA HIS A 66 12.74 9.99 6.06
C HIS A 66 12.19 10.14 7.50
N PRO A 67 13.03 10.52 8.50
CA PRO A 67 12.64 10.50 9.92
C PRO A 67 11.46 11.41 10.27
N GLY A 68 11.16 12.42 9.43
CA GLY A 68 9.97 13.29 9.58
C GLY A 68 8.66 12.65 9.10
N CYS A 69 8.72 11.49 8.45
CA CYS A 69 7.57 10.82 7.88
C CYS A 69 6.64 10.27 8.96
N ARG A 70 5.34 10.54 8.84
CA ARG A 70 4.29 9.97 9.68
C ARG A 70 3.72 8.73 8.99
N ILE A 71 3.41 7.70 9.78
CA ILE A 71 2.78 6.48 9.27
C ILE A 71 1.34 6.45 9.77
N GLU A 72 0.39 6.36 8.86
CA GLU A 72 -1.03 6.19 9.13
C GLU A 72 -1.45 4.78 8.69
N ILE A 73 -1.82 3.94 9.66
CA ILE A 73 -2.30 2.58 9.41
C ILE A 73 -3.82 2.61 9.40
N ILE A 74 -4.42 2.33 8.26
CA ILE A 74 -5.87 2.44 8.06
C ILE A 74 -6.47 1.05 8.15
N VAL A 75 -7.25 0.81 9.20
CA VAL A 75 -7.87 -0.48 9.51
C VAL A 75 -9.34 -0.45 9.09
N PRO A 76 -9.74 -1.23 8.07
CA PRO A 76 -11.13 -1.30 7.65
C PRO A 76 -11.99 -2.08 8.63
N ARG A 77 -13.27 -1.77 8.67
CA ARG A 77 -14.26 -2.56 9.38
C ARG A 77 -14.73 -3.71 8.49
N GLU A 78 -14.37 -4.91 8.86
CA GLU A 78 -14.83 -6.12 8.18
C GLU A 78 -16.00 -6.76 8.94
N LYS A 79 -17.02 -7.21 8.19
CA LYS A 79 -18.20 -7.85 8.77
C LYS A 79 -17.98 -9.33 9.04
N ASP A 80 -17.17 -9.98 8.22
CA ASP A 80 -16.78 -11.37 8.37
C ASP A 80 -15.70 -11.49 9.46
N GLU A 81 -15.99 -12.23 10.51
CA GLU A 81 -15.09 -12.34 11.67
C GLU A 81 -13.77 -13.03 11.33
N HIS A 82 -13.76 -13.97 10.38
CA HIS A 82 -12.53 -14.62 9.93
C HIS A 82 -11.64 -13.61 9.18
N ILE A 83 -12.21 -12.82 8.28
CA ILE A 83 -11.50 -11.76 7.57
C ILE A 83 -11.01 -10.70 8.57
N ALA A 84 -11.85 -10.30 9.52
CA ALA A 84 -11.48 -9.35 10.56
C ALA A 84 -10.30 -9.84 11.41
N ALA A 85 -10.28 -11.14 11.75
CA ALA A 85 -9.16 -11.75 12.47
C ALA A 85 -7.85 -11.69 11.65
N MET A 86 -7.92 -11.96 10.35
CA MET A 86 -6.74 -11.85 9.46
C MET A 86 -6.22 -10.41 9.37
N VAL A 87 -7.11 -9.42 9.30
CA VAL A 87 -6.75 -7.99 9.33
C VAL A 87 -6.06 -7.64 10.66
N ARG A 88 -6.63 -8.07 11.81
CA ARG A 88 -6.02 -7.86 13.14
C ARG A 88 -4.63 -8.49 13.25
N ASN A 89 -4.43 -9.68 12.72
CA ASN A 89 -3.12 -10.35 12.70
C ASN A 89 -2.09 -9.58 11.87
N ASN A 90 -2.50 -9.05 10.72
CA ASN A 90 -1.63 -8.22 9.89
C ASN A 90 -1.27 -6.90 10.59
N LEU A 91 -2.25 -6.26 11.24
CA LEU A 91 -2.04 -5.06 12.04
C LEU A 91 -1.05 -5.31 13.18
N ALA A 92 -1.27 -6.34 13.99
CA ALA A 92 -0.41 -6.67 15.12
C ALA A 92 1.05 -6.91 14.68
N PHE A 93 1.27 -7.54 13.54
CA PHE A 93 2.60 -7.72 12.97
C PHE A 93 3.25 -6.37 12.59
N MET A 94 2.51 -5.50 11.89
CA MET A 94 3.00 -4.16 11.50
C MET A 94 3.37 -3.34 12.73
N GLU A 95 2.49 -3.30 13.73
CA GLU A 95 2.74 -2.58 14.98
C GLU A 95 3.99 -3.08 15.71
N ARG A 96 4.21 -4.41 15.74
CA ARG A 96 5.40 -5.00 16.35
C ARG A 96 6.68 -4.49 15.69
N ILE A 97 6.72 -4.45 14.35
CA ILE A 97 7.87 -3.95 13.60
C ILE A 97 8.09 -2.47 13.88
N LEU A 98 7.03 -1.66 13.80
CA LEU A 98 7.11 -0.22 13.96
C LEU A 98 7.47 0.19 15.39
N LYS A 99 6.95 -0.50 16.40
CA LYS A 99 7.32 -0.32 17.82
C LYS A 99 8.79 -0.66 18.06
N HIS A 100 9.27 -1.77 17.51
CA HIS A 100 10.67 -2.18 17.66
C HIS A 100 11.65 -1.17 17.06
N SER A 101 11.25 -0.46 16.02
CA SER A 101 12.06 0.58 15.37
C SER A 101 11.81 2.00 15.89
N GLU A 102 10.99 2.16 16.94
CA GLU A 102 10.58 3.46 17.48
C GLU A 102 9.92 4.38 16.46
N ALA A 103 9.26 3.77 15.48
CA ALA A 103 8.59 4.47 14.40
C ALA A 103 7.39 5.28 14.91
N ARG A 104 7.19 6.49 14.38
CA ARG A 104 6.01 7.30 14.66
C ARG A 104 4.85 6.84 13.77
N TYR A 105 3.83 6.24 14.36
CA TYR A 105 2.65 5.81 13.63
C TYR A 105 1.37 6.05 14.43
N GLU A 106 0.26 6.11 13.71
CA GLU A 106 -1.09 6.12 14.27
C GLU A 106 -1.96 5.05 13.59
N VAL A 107 -2.94 4.55 14.30
CA VAL A 107 -3.89 3.56 13.80
C VAL A 107 -5.26 4.24 13.68
N VAL A 108 -5.76 4.32 12.46
CA VAL A 108 -7.06 4.90 12.12
C VAL A 108 -8.06 3.78 11.83
N ASN A 109 -9.04 3.61 12.71
CA ASN A 109 -10.12 2.65 12.49
C ASN A 109 -11.21 3.27 11.62
N GLU A 110 -11.47 2.67 10.47
CA GLU A 110 -12.52 3.11 9.54
C GLU A 110 -13.83 2.34 9.79
N GLU A 111 -14.95 3.04 9.71
CA GLU A 111 -16.29 2.43 9.76
C GLU A 111 -16.69 1.74 8.45
N LYS A 112 -15.82 1.78 7.45
CA LYS A 112 -16.05 1.30 6.09
C LYS A 112 -15.27 0.02 5.81
N SER A 113 -15.79 -0.79 4.88
CA SER A 113 -15.07 -1.95 4.35
C SER A 113 -13.74 -1.55 3.68
N PHE A 114 -12.85 -2.53 3.53
CA PHE A 114 -11.55 -2.32 2.89
C PHE A 114 -11.64 -1.58 1.56
N GLU A 115 -12.59 -1.94 0.71
CA GLU A 115 -12.79 -1.29 -0.58
C GLU A 115 -13.07 0.21 -0.47
N LYS A 116 -14.03 0.57 0.38
CA LYS A 116 -14.43 1.97 0.58
C LYS A 116 -13.32 2.79 1.24
N SER A 117 -12.60 2.19 2.18
CA SER A 117 -11.44 2.80 2.83
C SER A 117 -10.31 3.02 1.82
N LEU A 118 -10.03 2.03 0.96
CA LEU A 118 -9.03 2.15 -0.10
C LEU A 118 -9.39 3.24 -1.10
N ILE A 119 -10.65 3.34 -1.55
CA ILE A 119 -11.11 4.41 -2.45
C ILE A 119 -10.88 5.78 -1.80
N LYS A 120 -11.24 5.94 -0.53
CA LYS A 120 -11.04 7.19 0.22
C LYS A 120 -9.57 7.60 0.20
N VAL A 121 -8.68 6.68 0.55
CA VAL A 121 -7.23 6.92 0.59
C VAL A 121 -6.67 7.26 -0.79
N LEU A 122 -7.10 6.56 -1.84
CA LEU A 122 -6.65 6.81 -3.21
C LEU A 122 -7.15 8.15 -3.78
N GLN A 123 -8.27 8.67 -3.29
CA GLN A 123 -8.83 9.96 -3.70
C GLN A 123 -8.31 11.13 -2.89
N ASP A 124 -7.65 10.85 -1.77
CA ASP A 124 -7.09 11.87 -0.91
C ASP A 124 -5.95 12.60 -1.64
N LEU A 125 -6.09 13.92 -1.76
CA LEU A 125 -5.12 14.82 -2.40
C LEU A 125 -4.07 15.36 -1.42
N SER A 126 -4.19 15.04 -0.12
CA SER A 126 -3.16 15.43 0.85
C SER A 126 -1.83 14.75 0.50
N PRO A 127 -0.69 15.45 0.65
CA PRO A 127 0.61 14.88 0.37
C PRO A 127 0.81 13.57 1.13
N GLY A 128 1.26 12.53 0.43
CA GLY A 128 1.48 11.23 1.05
C GLY A 128 1.58 10.09 0.04
N ILE A 129 2.19 9.00 0.45
CA ILE A 129 2.36 7.80 -0.36
C ILE A 129 1.47 6.68 0.19
N THR A 130 0.59 6.15 -0.63
CA THR A 130 -0.21 4.97 -0.28
C THR A 130 0.56 3.70 -0.59
N LEU A 131 0.77 2.84 0.42
CA LEU A 131 1.43 1.56 0.25
C LEU A 131 0.41 0.49 -0.17
N MET A 132 0.63 -0.11 -1.33
CA MET A 132 -0.20 -1.19 -1.86
C MET A 132 0.63 -2.43 -2.17
N MET A 133 0.11 -3.61 -1.85
CA MET A 133 0.70 -4.85 -2.35
C MET A 133 0.40 -4.99 -3.84
N ARG A 134 1.38 -5.53 -4.59
CA ARG A 134 1.15 -5.92 -5.98
C ARG A 134 -0.02 -6.91 -6.04
N PRO A 135 -1.10 -6.60 -6.77
CA PRO A 135 -2.25 -7.48 -6.87
C PRO A 135 -1.87 -8.82 -7.48
N PHE A 136 -2.52 -9.90 -7.05
CA PHE A 136 -2.32 -11.22 -7.65
C PHE A 136 -2.83 -11.21 -9.10
N ARG A 137 -2.06 -11.78 -10.02
CA ARG A 137 -2.47 -11.92 -11.43
C ARG A 137 -3.17 -13.26 -11.59
N LEU A 138 -4.50 -13.27 -11.58
CA LEU A 138 -5.28 -14.50 -11.72
C LEU A 138 -5.20 -15.11 -13.13
N PHE A 139 -5.19 -14.27 -14.20
CA PHE A 139 -5.05 -14.68 -15.61
C PHE A 139 -4.47 -13.53 -16.42
N SER A 140 -3.88 -13.81 -17.59
CA SER A 140 -3.18 -12.81 -18.41
C SER A 140 -4.03 -11.61 -18.86
N PHE A 141 -5.36 -11.71 -18.82
CA PHE A 141 -6.31 -10.67 -19.25
C PHE A 141 -7.15 -10.07 -18.13
N TYR A 142 -7.15 -10.65 -16.92
CA TYR A 142 -8.00 -10.21 -15.82
C TYR A 142 -7.19 -9.51 -14.74
N TYR A 143 -7.34 -8.18 -14.64
CA TYR A 143 -6.74 -7.42 -13.54
C TYR A 143 -7.60 -7.54 -12.29
N PRO A 144 -6.98 -7.80 -11.12
CA PRO A 144 -7.67 -7.81 -9.86
C PRO A 144 -8.45 -6.53 -9.61
N TYR A 145 -9.51 -6.65 -8.85
CA TYR A 145 -10.41 -5.56 -8.51
C TYR A 145 -9.69 -4.33 -7.95
N THR A 146 -8.68 -4.52 -7.09
CA THR A 146 -7.84 -3.44 -6.54
C THR A 146 -7.13 -2.60 -7.62
N VAL A 147 -6.72 -3.22 -8.73
CA VAL A 147 -6.13 -2.51 -9.88
C VAL A 147 -7.16 -1.65 -10.59
N ARG A 148 -8.42 -2.13 -10.68
CA ARG A 148 -9.52 -1.34 -11.25
C ARG A 148 -9.84 -0.14 -10.37
N LEU A 149 -9.86 -0.32 -9.05
CA LEU A 149 -10.04 0.77 -8.08
C LEU A 149 -8.93 1.81 -8.23
N TYR A 150 -7.69 1.37 -8.26
CA TYR A 150 -6.55 2.25 -8.48
C TYR A 150 -6.68 3.04 -9.79
N ARG A 151 -6.92 2.35 -10.91
CA ARG A 151 -7.11 3.01 -12.21
C ARG A 151 -8.18 4.10 -12.18
N LYS A 152 -9.30 3.83 -11.50
CA LYS A 152 -10.47 4.71 -11.48
C LYS A 152 -10.32 5.87 -10.49
N HIS A 153 -9.69 5.64 -9.36
CA HIS A 153 -9.76 6.52 -8.21
C HIS A 153 -8.41 7.14 -7.79
N ALA A 154 -7.26 6.58 -8.21
CA ALA A 154 -5.98 7.08 -7.71
C ALA A 154 -5.71 8.51 -8.16
N ARG A 155 -5.58 9.37 -7.17
CA ARG A 155 -5.13 10.76 -7.28
C ARG A 155 -3.91 11.03 -6.40
N SER A 156 -3.63 10.16 -5.42
CA SER A 156 -2.42 10.17 -4.59
C SER A 156 -1.32 9.32 -5.20
N GLU A 157 -0.10 9.52 -4.76
CA GLU A 157 1.05 8.67 -5.07
C GLU A 157 0.88 7.30 -4.46
N VAL A 158 1.34 6.28 -5.19
CA VAL A 158 1.21 4.89 -4.74
C VAL A 158 2.52 4.15 -4.87
N LEU A 159 3.01 3.57 -3.79
CA LEU A 159 4.09 2.59 -3.82
C LEU A 159 3.51 1.19 -3.92
N ILE A 160 3.72 0.55 -5.07
CA ILE A 160 3.31 -0.83 -5.31
C ILE A 160 4.47 -1.74 -4.91
N ILE A 161 4.25 -2.55 -3.88
CA ILE A 161 5.22 -3.46 -3.29
C ILE A 161 5.06 -4.83 -3.97
N PRO A 162 6.12 -5.43 -4.55
CA PRO A 162 6.06 -6.79 -5.03
C PRO A 162 5.88 -7.75 -3.86
N ARG A 163 5.35 -8.92 -4.12
CA ARG A 163 5.39 -10.02 -3.16
C ARG A 163 6.81 -10.58 -3.11
N ASP A 164 7.31 -10.78 -1.93
CA ASP A 164 8.55 -11.49 -1.72
C ASP A 164 8.23 -12.90 -1.19
N ASP A 165 8.18 -13.86 -2.10
CA ASP A 165 7.89 -15.25 -1.75
C ASP A 165 9.04 -15.91 -0.94
N SER A 166 10.21 -15.26 -0.88
CA SER A 166 11.34 -15.70 -0.05
C SER A 166 11.26 -15.17 1.39
N LEU A 167 10.41 -14.20 1.65
CA LEU A 167 10.23 -13.60 2.96
C LEU A 167 9.35 -14.52 3.82
N TYR A 168 9.99 -15.21 4.79
CA TYR A 168 9.24 -15.95 5.80
C TYR A 168 8.53 -14.97 6.73
N ILE A 169 7.23 -14.81 6.51
CA ILE A 169 6.38 -14.02 7.40
C ILE A 169 5.63 -14.99 8.32
N PRO A 170 5.91 -15.01 9.63
CA PRO A 170 5.22 -15.90 10.57
C PRO A 170 3.71 -15.70 10.51
N CYS A 171 2.97 -16.81 10.51
CA CYS A 171 1.50 -16.79 10.48
C CYS A 171 0.87 -16.57 11.86
N HIS A 172 1.66 -16.34 12.93
CA HIS A 172 1.21 -16.20 14.32
C HIS A 172 0.90 -14.75 14.65
#